data_39d37bf76ad85da605083bea44050069
#
_entry.id   39d37bf76ad85da605083bea44050069
#
_cell.length_a   1.000
_cell.length_b   1.000
_cell.length_c   1.000
_cell.angle_alpha   90.00
_cell.angle_beta   90.00
_cell.angle_gamma   90.00
#
_symmetry.space_group_name_H-M   'P 1'
#
loop_
_entity.id
_entity.type
_entity.pdbx_description
1 polymer ?
#
loop_
_entity_poly.entity_id
_entity_poly.type
_entity_poly.pdbx_seq_one_letter_code
_entity_poly.pdbx_strand_id
1 'polypeptide(L)'
;NNVIERENKGFDVWAYKTAIDQYGWEKLVKFDEMIMMNFTIMGPVYPLNEMFECMDAKDLDFWGVTKFHKYENGDPFGTIKVGYIPEHIQSHFIAVRNSMIKSKQFQNYWNKMGEINDYRDAVGKHEAMFTKRFSEMGFKWDVYADMGEEYNNHPILCATREMIEKKRCPFFKRRSFMQSYDNIISDTFGQSALELSLIHISEPTRQEAIS
;
A
#
# COMPACT_ATOMS: atom_id res chain seq x y z
N ASN A 1 -17.42 -10.11 10.82
CA ASN A 1 -16.66 -10.21 9.55
C ASN A 1 -17.66 -10.15 8.41
N ASN A 2 -17.53 -9.13 7.56
CA ASN A 2 -18.40 -8.98 6.40
C ASN A 2 -17.61 -9.44 5.16
N VAL A 3 -18.14 -10.41 4.45
CA VAL A 3 -17.62 -10.84 3.14
C VAL A 3 -18.44 -10.14 2.08
N ILE A 4 -17.78 -9.54 1.11
CA ILE A 4 -18.41 -8.88 -0.04
C ILE A 4 -18.07 -9.70 -1.29
N GLU A 5 -19.09 -10.33 -1.86
CA GLU A 5 -18.94 -11.00 -3.16
C GLU A 5 -19.12 -9.98 -4.27
N ARG A 6 -18.23 -10.01 -5.26
CA ARG A 6 -18.28 -9.14 -6.43
C ARG A 6 -17.70 -9.82 -7.67
N GLU A 7 -18.03 -9.31 -8.84
CA GLU A 7 -17.31 -9.68 -10.06
C GLU A 7 -15.82 -9.28 -9.97
N ASN A 8 -14.94 -10.11 -10.51
CA ASN A 8 -13.51 -9.82 -10.54
C ASN A 8 -13.18 -8.82 -11.66
N LYS A 9 -13.56 -7.56 -11.46
CA LYS A 9 -13.31 -6.44 -12.36
C LYS A 9 -12.62 -5.29 -11.63
N GLY A 10 -11.83 -4.50 -12.35
CA GLY A 10 -11.28 -3.23 -11.87
C GLY A 10 -10.22 -3.35 -10.76
N PHE A 11 -9.61 -4.51 -10.62
CA PHE A 11 -8.50 -4.76 -9.70
C PHE A 11 -8.84 -4.41 -8.24
N ASP A 12 -7.83 -4.11 -7.43
CA ASP A 12 -7.98 -3.76 -6.01
C ASP A 12 -8.73 -2.44 -5.82
N VAL A 13 -8.50 -1.49 -6.70
CA VAL A 13 -9.15 -0.17 -6.65
C VAL A 13 -10.67 -0.29 -6.70
N TRP A 14 -11.18 -1.15 -7.59
CA TRP A 14 -12.62 -1.38 -7.69
C TRP A 14 -13.16 -2.20 -6.52
N ALA A 15 -12.32 -3.05 -5.91
CA ALA A 15 -12.69 -3.75 -4.69
C ALA A 15 -12.89 -2.76 -3.54
N TYR A 16 -11.99 -1.80 -3.38
CA TYR A 16 -12.12 -0.73 -2.37
C TYR A 16 -13.37 0.11 -2.63
N LYS A 17 -13.60 0.52 -3.89
CA LYS A 17 -14.82 1.25 -4.25
C LYS A 17 -16.07 0.48 -3.88
N THR A 18 -16.16 -0.80 -4.23
CA THR A 18 -17.32 -1.64 -3.92
C THR A 18 -17.57 -1.72 -2.41
N ALA A 19 -16.49 -1.88 -1.61
CA ALA A 19 -16.61 -1.90 -0.17
C ALA A 19 -17.08 -0.55 0.40
N ILE A 20 -16.54 0.55 -0.10
CA ILE A 20 -16.92 1.91 0.29
C ILE A 20 -18.40 2.16 -0.03
N ASP A 21 -18.86 1.82 -1.24
CA ASP A 21 -20.25 1.98 -1.66
C ASP A 21 -21.21 1.15 -0.80
N GLN A 22 -20.80 -0.08 -0.44
CA GLN A 22 -21.63 -0.97 0.38
C GLN A 22 -21.71 -0.53 1.85
N TYR A 23 -20.60 -0.05 2.42
CA TYR A 23 -20.58 0.46 3.79
C TYR A 23 -21.30 1.80 3.91
N GLY A 24 -21.13 2.66 2.92
CA GLY A 24 -21.68 4.01 2.87
C GLY A 24 -20.92 5.00 3.74
N TRP A 25 -20.86 6.25 3.27
CA TRP A 25 -20.11 7.32 3.94
C TRP A 25 -20.61 7.61 5.35
N GLU A 26 -21.91 7.49 5.61
CA GLU A 26 -22.50 7.70 6.94
C GLU A 26 -21.91 6.80 8.03
N LYS A 27 -21.46 5.60 7.65
CA LYS A 27 -20.79 4.68 8.57
C LYS A 27 -19.30 4.93 8.59
N LEU A 28 -18.67 5.11 7.41
CA LEU A 28 -17.23 5.26 7.29
C LEU A 28 -16.69 6.50 8.03
N VAL A 29 -17.42 7.61 8.04
CA VAL A 29 -17.03 8.84 8.77
C VAL A 29 -17.02 8.69 10.29
N LYS A 30 -17.48 7.58 10.84
CA LYS A 30 -17.45 7.29 12.28
C LYS A 30 -16.18 6.61 12.75
N PHE A 31 -15.39 6.10 11.83
CA PHE A 31 -14.09 5.50 12.14
C PHE A 31 -13.00 6.56 12.18
N ASP A 32 -12.02 6.36 13.04
CA ASP A 32 -10.86 7.25 13.13
C ASP A 32 -9.96 7.09 11.91
N GLU A 33 -9.88 5.87 11.39
CA GLU A 33 -9.05 5.52 10.24
C GLU A 33 -9.71 4.40 9.41
N MET A 34 -9.51 4.44 8.10
CA MET A 34 -9.90 3.40 7.15
C MET A 34 -8.63 2.87 6.46
N ILE A 35 -8.41 1.56 6.52
CA ILE A 35 -7.28 0.91 5.88
C ILE A 35 -7.73 0.17 4.62
N MET A 36 -7.11 0.50 3.51
CA MET A 36 -7.24 -0.22 2.24
C MET A 36 -5.98 -1.05 2.05
N MET A 37 -6.12 -2.37 2.11
CA MET A 37 -5.00 -3.30 2.02
C MET A 37 -5.33 -4.42 1.03
N ASN A 38 -4.35 -4.86 0.26
CA ASN A 38 -4.52 -5.95 -0.68
C ASN A 38 -3.69 -7.19 -0.33
N PHE A 39 -4.02 -8.31 -0.96
CA PHE A 39 -3.43 -9.61 -0.71
C PHE A 39 -2.00 -9.78 -1.27
N THR A 40 -1.43 -8.77 -1.90
CA THR A 40 -0.11 -8.85 -2.54
C THR A 40 1.04 -8.74 -1.56
N ILE A 41 0.75 -8.38 -0.31
CA ILE A 41 1.71 -8.33 0.79
C ILE A 41 1.52 -9.50 1.75
N MET A 42 2.59 -9.87 2.42
CA MET A 42 2.64 -10.87 3.50
C MET A 42 3.25 -10.25 4.75
N GLY A 43 2.91 -10.80 5.88
CA GLY A 43 3.30 -10.32 7.21
C GLY A 43 2.11 -10.39 8.17
N PRO A 44 2.19 -9.74 9.32
CA PRO A 44 3.30 -8.89 9.75
C PRO A 44 4.50 -9.69 10.30
N VAL A 45 5.72 -9.24 10.01
CA VAL A 45 6.96 -9.80 10.57
C VAL A 45 7.42 -9.04 11.83
N TYR A 46 6.78 -7.92 12.11
CA TYR A 46 6.93 -7.15 13.35
C TYR A 46 5.54 -6.81 13.91
N PRO A 47 5.41 -6.55 15.21
CA PRO A 47 4.16 -6.11 15.80
C PRO A 47 3.62 -4.86 15.09
N LEU A 48 2.36 -4.89 14.67
CA LEU A 48 1.75 -3.77 13.93
C LEU A 48 1.61 -2.51 14.76
N ASN A 49 1.50 -2.63 16.09
CA ASN A 49 1.41 -1.46 16.96
C ASN A 49 2.62 -0.52 16.81
N GLU A 50 3.83 -1.03 16.57
CA GLU A 50 5.00 -0.19 16.32
C GLU A 50 4.78 0.75 15.13
N MET A 51 4.23 0.23 14.04
CA MET A 51 3.92 1.00 12.84
C MET A 51 2.80 2.02 13.12
N PHE A 52 1.72 1.59 13.76
CA PHE A 52 0.60 2.47 14.06
C PHE A 52 0.99 3.60 15.02
N GLU A 53 1.67 3.28 16.12
CA GLU A 53 2.14 4.29 17.08
C GLU A 53 3.07 5.32 16.43
N CYS A 54 3.98 4.86 15.55
CA CYS A 54 4.87 5.75 14.80
C CYS A 54 4.10 6.71 13.89
N MET A 55 3.08 6.20 13.19
CA MET A 55 2.30 7.01 12.27
C MET A 55 1.27 7.88 13.00
N ASP A 56 0.73 7.43 14.13
CA ASP A 56 -0.20 8.20 14.96
C ASP A 56 0.45 9.43 15.60
N ALA A 57 1.75 9.36 15.85
CA ALA A 57 2.52 10.51 16.34
C ALA A 57 2.67 11.64 15.31
N LYS A 58 2.33 11.41 14.04
CA LYS A 58 2.44 12.38 12.94
C LYS A 58 1.09 13.02 12.62
N ASP A 59 1.10 14.32 12.33
CA ASP A 59 -0.09 15.06 11.87
C ASP A 59 -0.29 14.84 10.35
N LEU A 60 -0.98 13.76 10.01
CA LEU A 60 -1.23 13.31 8.63
C LEU A 60 -2.72 13.12 8.38
N ASP A 61 -3.13 13.20 7.13
CA ASP A 61 -4.48 12.87 6.67
C ASP A 61 -4.56 11.47 6.07
N PHE A 62 -3.46 10.99 5.49
CA PHE A 62 -3.33 9.62 5.01
C PHE A 62 -1.86 9.17 5.00
N TRP A 63 -1.65 7.86 5.03
CA TRP A 63 -0.31 7.31 5.05
C TRP A 63 -0.27 5.90 4.44
N GLY A 64 0.94 5.42 4.17
CA GLY A 64 1.16 4.06 3.68
C GLY A 64 2.35 3.38 4.31
N VAL A 65 2.56 2.12 3.95
CA VAL A 65 3.76 1.41 4.44
C VAL A 65 4.99 1.86 3.68
N THR A 66 4.92 1.94 2.37
CA THR A 66 6.04 2.30 1.50
C THR A 66 5.58 3.25 0.39
N LYS A 67 6.55 3.95 -0.19
CA LYS A 67 6.31 4.80 -1.36
C LYS A 67 7.16 4.39 -2.55
N PHE A 68 6.71 4.77 -3.72
CA PHE A 68 7.49 4.80 -4.95
C PHE A 68 8.03 6.21 -5.12
N HIS A 69 9.34 6.37 -5.29
CA HIS A 69 9.94 7.68 -5.54
C HIS A 69 9.64 8.16 -6.96
N LYS A 70 9.68 9.47 -7.15
CA LYS A 70 9.43 10.10 -8.45
C LYS A 70 10.34 9.52 -9.54
N TYR A 71 9.75 9.21 -10.70
CA TYR A 71 10.48 8.73 -11.88
C TYR A 71 10.25 9.65 -13.07
N GLU A 72 11.29 10.36 -13.47
CA GLU A 72 11.22 11.45 -14.46
C GLU A 72 11.14 10.97 -15.91
N ASN A 73 11.54 9.73 -16.21
CA ASN A 73 11.79 9.27 -17.58
C ASN A 73 10.54 8.70 -18.27
N GLY A 74 9.41 9.42 -18.16
CA GLY A 74 8.21 9.14 -18.94
C GLY A 74 7.12 8.37 -18.21
N ASP A 75 6.10 7.98 -18.95
CA ASP A 75 4.95 7.21 -18.49
C ASP A 75 4.91 5.83 -19.17
N PRO A 76 5.44 4.78 -18.52
CA PRO A 76 5.44 3.44 -19.07
C PRO A 76 4.03 2.82 -19.15
N PHE A 77 3.05 3.40 -18.45
CA PHE A 77 1.65 2.93 -18.48
C PHE A 77 0.83 3.58 -19.60
N GLY A 78 1.27 4.75 -20.10
CA GLY A 78 0.54 5.51 -21.13
C GLY A 78 -0.76 6.15 -20.62
N THR A 79 -0.97 6.17 -19.31
CA THR A 79 -2.21 6.65 -18.66
C THR A 79 -1.98 7.79 -17.68
N ILE A 80 -0.72 8.10 -17.36
CA ILE A 80 -0.31 9.17 -16.46
C ILE A 80 -0.14 10.46 -17.27
N LYS A 81 -1.11 11.33 -17.20
CA LYS A 81 -1.16 12.56 -18.04
C LYS A 81 -0.06 13.59 -17.78
N VAL A 82 0.67 13.46 -16.66
CA VAL A 82 1.72 14.41 -16.28
C VAL A 82 3.09 14.14 -16.92
N GLY A 83 3.22 13.03 -17.67
CA GLY A 83 4.45 12.69 -18.40
C GLY A 83 5.60 12.12 -17.56
N TYR A 84 5.38 11.88 -16.28
CA TYR A 84 6.30 11.23 -15.36
C TYR A 84 5.52 10.45 -14.30
N ILE A 85 6.15 9.52 -13.58
CA ILE A 85 5.50 8.85 -12.45
C ILE A 85 5.73 9.70 -11.19
N PRO A 86 4.68 10.28 -10.59
CA PRO A 86 4.81 11.03 -9.34
C PRO A 86 5.29 10.14 -8.19
N GLU A 87 5.93 10.74 -7.20
CA GLU A 87 6.11 10.10 -5.92
C GLU A 87 4.73 9.76 -5.32
N HIS A 88 4.56 8.53 -4.85
CA HIS A 88 3.26 8.10 -4.35
C HIS A 88 3.36 6.95 -3.35
N ILE A 89 2.39 6.88 -2.46
CA ILE A 89 2.17 5.71 -1.59
C ILE A 89 1.81 4.52 -2.48
N GLN A 90 2.47 3.39 -2.24
CA GLN A 90 2.14 2.16 -2.95
C GLN A 90 0.82 1.56 -2.45
N SER A 91 -0.07 1.23 -3.37
CA SER A 91 -1.49 0.91 -3.11
C SER A 91 -1.74 -0.37 -2.32
N HIS A 92 -0.71 -1.15 -2.01
CA HIS A 92 -0.87 -2.37 -1.25
C HIS A 92 -1.28 -2.15 0.22
N PHE A 93 -1.04 -0.94 0.75
CA PHE A 93 -1.51 -0.50 2.06
C PHE A 93 -1.63 1.02 2.08
N ILE A 94 -2.84 1.51 2.23
CA ILE A 94 -3.14 2.93 2.39
C ILE A 94 -4.08 3.08 3.58
N ALA A 95 -3.67 3.84 4.58
CA ALA A 95 -4.49 4.23 5.70
C ALA A 95 -4.96 5.69 5.50
N VAL A 96 -6.24 5.93 5.66
CA VAL A 96 -6.89 7.23 5.47
C VAL A 96 -7.55 7.63 6.76
N ARG A 97 -7.18 8.78 7.30
CA ARG A 97 -7.72 9.28 8.57
C ARG A 97 -9.06 9.97 8.42
N ASN A 98 -9.73 10.10 9.53
CA ASN A 98 -11.08 10.66 9.62
C ASN A 98 -11.20 12.06 8.98
N SER A 99 -10.17 12.92 9.10
CA SER A 99 -10.12 14.24 8.45
C SER A 99 -10.35 14.13 6.93
N MET A 100 -9.66 13.20 6.29
CA MET A 100 -9.79 12.96 4.86
C MET A 100 -11.07 12.19 4.51
N ILE A 101 -11.47 11.17 5.29
CA ILE A 101 -12.70 10.40 5.08
C ILE A 101 -13.93 11.31 5.03
N LYS A 102 -13.99 12.32 5.89
CA LYS A 102 -15.09 13.33 5.95
C LYS A 102 -15.06 14.33 4.82
N SER A 103 -13.94 14.45 4.10
CA SER A 103 -13.80 15.48 3.07
C SER A 103 -14.65 15.17 1.84
N LYS A 104 -15.25 16.23 1.27
CA LYS A 104 -15.98 16.10 0.01
C LYS A 104 -15.05 15.70 -1.15
N GLN A 105 -13.78 16.07 -1.09
CA GLN A 105 -12.78 15.74 -2.10
C GLN A 105 -12.57 14.23 -2.18
N PHE A 106 -12.36 13.57 -1.05
CA PHE A 106 -12.16 12.13 -0.97
C PHE A 106 -13.43 11.35 -1.35
N GLN A 107 -14.57 11.75 -0.81
CA GLN A 107 -15.86 11.13 -1.15
C GLN A 107 -16.17 11.26 -2.64
N ASN A 108 -15.98 12.44 -3.22
CA ASN A 108 -16.18 12.67 -4.64
C ASN A 108 -15.23 11.86 -5.53
N TYR A 109 -13.99 11.65 -5.09
CA TYR A 109 -13.04 10.82 -5.82
C TYR A 109 -13.58 9.40 -6.02
N TRP A 110 -14.06 8.78 -4.94
CA TRP A 110 -14.63 7.42 -5.01
C TRP A 110 -15.99 7.38 -5.71
N ASN A 111 -16.87 8.34 -5.42
CA ASN A 111 -18.21 8.38 -6.01
C ASN A 111 -18.18 8.60 -7.53
N LYS A 112 -17.22 9.38 -8.02
CA LYS A 112 -17.09 9.73 -9.45
C LYS A 112 -16.06 8.88 -10.19
N MET A 113 -15.54 7.85 -9.55
CA MET A 113 -14.54 6.96 -10.18
C MET A 113 -15.16 6.27 -11.38
N GLY A 114 -14.51 6.46 -12.55
CA GLY A 114 -14.88 5.75 -13.78
C GLY A 114 -14.41 4.29 -13.77
N GLU A 115 -14.87 3.54 -14.74
CA GLU A 115 -14.48 2.15 -14.91
C GLU A 115 -12.96 2.00 -15.07
N ILE A 116 -12.45 0.90 -14.53
CA ILE A 116 -11.06 0.49 -14.63
C ILE A 116 -11.02 -0.75 -15.49
N ASN A 117 -10.49 -0.61 -16.72
CA ASN A 117 -10.58 -1.64 -17.73
C ASN A 117 -9.38 -2.59 -17.71
N ASP A 118 -8.20 -2.09 -17.34
CA ASP A 118 -6.97 -2.86 -17.34
C ASP A 118 -6.02 -2.47 -16.20
N TYR A 119 -4.91 -3.19 -16.11
CA TYR A 119 -3.86 -2.94 -15.11
C TYR A 119 -3.23 -1.53 -15.23
N ARG A 120 -3.07 -1.03 -16.46
CA ARG A 120 -2.48 0.30 -16.71
C ARG A 120 -3.38 1.40 -16.17
N ASP A 121 -4.70 1.22 -16.31
CA ASP A 121 -5.69 2.12 -15.73
C ASP A 121 -5.62 2.12 -14.21
N ALA A 122 -5.56 0.94 -13.58
CA ALA A 122 -5.48 0.83 -12.13
C ALA A 122 -4.22 1.50 -11.57
N VAL A 123 -3.07 1.24 -12.16
CA VAL A 123 -1.80 1.82 -11.70
C VAL A 123 -1.69 3.30 -12.09
N GLY A 124 -1.82 3.62 -13.38
CA GLY A 124 -1.54 4.96 -13.87
C GLY A 124 -2.59 6.01 -13.48
N LYS A 125 -3.87 5.67 -13.47
CA LYS A 125 -4.94 6.63 -13.11
C LYS A 125 -5.17 6.73 -11.60
N HIS A 126 -4.89 5.67 -10.86
CA HIS A 126 -5.22 5.58 -9.43
C HIS A 126 -3.99 5.48 -8.56
N GLU A 127 -3.23 4.39 -8.55
CA GLU A 127 -2.10 4.22 -7.63
C GLU A 127 -1.11 5.38 -7.75
N ALA A 128 -0.54 5.59 -8.93
CA ALA A 128 0.47 6.63 -9.17
C ALA A 128 -0.06 8.06 -8.96
N MET A 129 -1.35 8.29 -9.16
CA MET A 129 -1.94 9.63 -9.09
C MET A 129 -2.68 9.93 -7.77
N PHE A 130 -2.93 8.93 -6.93
CA PHE A 130 -3.68 9.11 -5.69
C PHE A 130 -3.00 10.12 -4.76
N THR A 131 -1.75 9.85 -4.41
CA THR A 131 -0.98 10.70 -3.49
C THR A 131 -0.82 12.12 -4.05
N LYS A 132 -0.39 12.26 -5.31
CA LYS A 132 -0.26 13.57 -5.96
C LYS A 132 -1.56 14.36 -5.91
N ARG A 133 -2.67 13.75 -6.28
CA ARG A 133 -3.99 14.41 -6.31
C ARG A 133 -4.37 14.97 -4.95
N PHE A 134 -4.22 14.19 -3.90
CA PHE A 134 -4.65 14.61 -2.57
C PHE A 134 -3.65 15.56 -1.90
N SER A 135 -2.35 15.39 -2.13
CA SER A 135 -1.35 16.35 -1.65
C SER A 135 -1.52 17.73 -2.28
N GLU A 136 -1.86 17.81 -3.57
CA GLU A 136 -2.17 19.08 -4.24
C GLU A 136 -3.46 19.76 -3.71
N MET A 137 -4.34 19.01 -3.08
CA MET A 137 -5.51 19.52 -2.37
C MET A 137 -5.22 19.92 -0.90
N GLY A 138 -3.96 19.80 -0.47
CA GLY A 138 -3.49 20.19 0.86
C GLY A 138 -3.54 19.07 1.91
N PHE A 139 -3.89 17.82 1.55
CA PHE A 139 -3.83 16.70 2.47
C PHE A 139 -2.38 16.28 2.74
N LYS A 140 -2.05 16.09 4.02
CA LYS A 140 -0.73 15.69 4.49
C LYS A 140 -0.57 14.18 4.43
N TRP A 141 0.57 13.73 3.94
CA TRP A 141 0.84 12.30 3.83
C TRP A 141 2.30 11.96 4.15
N ASP A 142 2.54 10.69 4.49
CA ASP A 142 3.87 10.13 4.70
C ASP A 142 3.81 8.61 4.57
N VAL A 143 4.95 7.95 4.71
CA VAL A 143 5.04 6.48 4.77
C VAL A 143 5.80 6.05 6.02
N TYR A 144 5.53 4.82 6.46
CA TYR A 144 6.21 4.24 7.60
C TYR A 144 7.66 3.88 7.30
N ALA A 145 7.89 3.18 6.19
CA ALA A 145 9.21 2.69 5.78
C ALA A 145 9.63 3.35 4.46
N ASP A 146 10.59 4.26 4.55
CA ASP A 146 11.21 4.91 3.40
C ASP A 146 12.68 4.54 3.30
N MET A 147 13.10 4.07 2.13
CA MET A 147 14.48 3.70 1.84
C MET A 147 15.34 4.87 1.31
N GLY A 148 14.70 6.00 0.95
CA GLY A 148 15.35 7.12 0.29
C GLY A 148 15.40 7.01 -1.24
N GLU A 149 15.79 8.12 -1.88
CA GLU A 149 15.77 8.27 -3.35
C GLU A 149 16.73 7.34 -4.09
N GLU A 150 17.73 6.80 -3.42
CA GLU A 150 18.67 5.84 -3.98
C GLU A 150 18.01 4.51 -4.39
N TYR A 151 16.83 4.22 -3.84
CA TYR A 151 16.01 3.06 -4.17
C TYR A 151 14.81 3.47 -5.05
N ASN A 152 15.09 4.04 -6.20
CA ASN A 152 14.09 4.61 -7.14
C ASN A 152 13.02 3.64 -7.64
N ASN A 153 13.29 2.34 -7.56
CA ASN A 153 12.36 1.35 -8.07
C ASN A 153 11.44 0.89 -6.93
N HIS A 154 10.89 -0.24 -6.98
CA HIS A 154 10.02 -0.82 -5.96
C HIS A 154 10.80 -1.22 -4.69
N PRO A 155 11.03 -0.38 -3.67
CA PRO A 155 11.89 -0.74 -2.54
C PRO A 155 11.39 -1.98 -1.81
N ILE A 156 10.08 -2.17 -1.69
CA ILE A 156 9.49 -3.37 -1.09
C ILE A 156 9.75 -4.66 -1.88
N LEU A 157 10.19 -4.57 -3.14
CA LEU A 157 10.61 -5.71 -3.96
C LEU A 157 12.13 -5.82 -4.06
N CYS A 158 12.79 -4.68 -4.27
CA CYS A 158 14.22 -4.64 -4.60
C CYS A 158 15.11 -4.61 -3.36
N ALA A 159 14.60 -4.16 -2.22
CA ALA A 159 15.33 -3.98 -0.96
C ALA A 159 14.54 -4.55 0.24
N THR A 160 13.84 -5.66 0.04
CA THR A 160 12.96 -6.26 1.06
C THR A 160 13.68 -6.51 2.37
N ARG A 161 14.89 -7.07 2.31
CA ARG A 161 15.68 -7.38 3.51
C ARG A 161 16.05 -6.11 4.27
N GLU A 162 16.57 -5.12 3.57
CA GLU A 162 16.93 -3.83 4.16
C GLU A 162 15.71 -3.11 4.73
N MET A 163 14.57 -3.18 4.07
CA MET A 163 13.33 -2.62 4.58
C MET A 163 12.90 -3.28 5.88
N ILE A 164 12.98 -4.60 5.96
CA ILE A 164 12.65 -5.35 7.17
C ILE A 164 13.67 -5.05 8.28
N GLU A 165 14.97 -5.25 8.01
CA GLU A 165 16.01 -5.16 9.05
C GLU A 165 16.31 -3.72 9.50
N LYS A 166 16.36 -2.76 8.56
CA LYS A 166 16.78 -1.38 8.85
C LYS A 166 15.61 -0.43 9.10
N LYS A 167 14.47 -0.66 8.44
CA LYS A 167 13.28 0.20 8.54
C LYS A 167 12.14 -0.44 9.32
N ARG A 168 12.33 -1.67 9.81
CA ARG A 168 11.30 -2.44 10.53
C ARG A 168 9.97 -2.53 9.78
N CYS A 169 10.04 -2.58 8.44
CA CYS A 169 8.86 -2.74 7.61
C CYS A 169 8.15 -4.07 7.97
N PRO A 170 6.89 -4.04 8.42
CA PRO A 170 6.23 -5.27 8.87
C PRO A 170 5.74 -6.14 7.73
N PHE A 171 5.81 -5.65 6.49
CA PHE A 171 5.29 -6.35 5.32
C PHE A 171 6.34 -6.51 4.23
N PHE A 172 6.17 -7.54 3.41
CA PHE A 172 6.94 -7.80 2.20
C PHE A 172 6.01 -8.29 1.08
N LYS A 173 6.46 -8.21 -0.17
CA LYS A 173 5.64 -8.64 -1.32
C LYS A 173 5.67 -10.15 -1.48
N ARG A 174 4.49 -10.80 -1.63
CA ARG A 174 4.38 -12.22 -2.00
C ARG A 174 5.19 -12.56 -3.23
N ARG A 175 5.26 -11.64 -4.17
CA ARG A 175 6.00 -11.78 -5.42
C ARG A 175 7.50 -11.98 -5.21
N SER A 176 8.08 -11.50 -4.12
CA SER A 176 9.47 -11.72 -3.76
C SER A 176 9.84 -13.20 -3.59
N PHE A 177 8.85 -14.08 -3.34
CA PHE A 177 9.07 -15.53 -3.25
C PHE A 177 8.85 -16.29 -4.57
N MET A 178 8.18 -15.66 -5.55
CA MET A 178 7.68 -16.39 -6.71
C MET A 178 8.44 -16.08 -8.01
N GLN A 179 9.26 -15.06 -8.02
CA GLN A 179 9.97 -14.61 -9.21
C GLN A 179 11.39 -14.22 -8.86
N SER A 180 12.36 -14.91 -9.48
CA SER A 180 13.67 -14.30 -9.72
C SER A 180 13.42 -13.10 -10.64
N TYR A 181 13.50 -11.91 -10.10
CA TYR A 181 13.53 -10.70 -10.93
C TYR A 181 14.86 -10.69 -11.67
N ASP A 182 14.79 -10.65 -13.00
CA ASP A 182 15.89 -10.57 -13.94
C ASP A 182 17.20 -10.06 -13.33
N ASN A 183 18.16 -10.94 -13.16
CA ASN A 183 19.60 -10.72 -12.91
C ASN A 183 20.04 -9.63 -11.89
N ILE A 184 19.13 -8.86 -11.32
CA ILE A 184 19.44 -7.80 -10.34
C ILE A 184 19.19 -8.26 -8.91
N ILE A 185 18.33 -9.25 -8.74
CA ILE A 185 18.03 -9.84 -7.42
C ILE A 185 18.50 -11.29 -7.49
N SER A 186 19.67 -11.54 -6.94
CA SER A 186 20.22 -12.88 -6.83
C SER A 186 19.28 -13.82 -6.09
N ASP A 187 19.38 -15.14 -6.34
CA ASP A 187 18.65 -16.21 -5.64
C ASP A 187 18.71 -16.12 -4.11
N THR A 188 19.76 -15.48 -3.58
CA THR A 188 19.94 -15.13 -2.16
C THR A 188 18.84 -14.23 -1.58
N PHE A 189 18.16 -13.45 -2.40
CA PHE A 189 17.13 -12.51 -1.93
C PHE A 189 15.81 -13.20 -1.61
N GLY A 190 15.33 -14.08 -2.48
CA GLY A 190 14.14 -14.89 -2.24
C GLY A 190 14.33 -15.82 -1.04
N GLN A 191 15.52 -16.39 -0.90
CA GLN A 191 15.90 -17.27 0.20
C GLN A 191 15.96 -16.53 1.55
N SER A 192 16.54 -15.32 1.58
CA SER A 192 16.58 -14.47 2.79
C SER A 192 15.19 -14.02 3.25
N ALA A 193 14.29 -13.68 2.32
CA ALA A 193 12.92 -13.33 2.65
C ALA A 193 12.14 -14.55 3.17
N LEU A 194 12.40 -15.75 2.62
CA LEU A 194 11.81 -17.01 3.09
C LEU A 194 12.30 -17.35 4.51
N GLU A 195 13.59 -17.24 4.77
CA GLU A 195 14.19 -17.49 6.09
C GLU A 195 13.61 -16.57 7.15
N LEU A 196 13.48 -15.26 6.85
CA LEU A 196 12.86 -14.28 7.74
C LEU A 196 11.39 -14.61 8.02
N SER A 197 10.64 -15.07 7.02
CA SER A 197 9.24 -15.44 7.21
C SER A 197 9.06 -16.71 8.06
N LEU A 198 9.95 -17.70 7.89
CA LEU A 198 9.89 -18.94 8.66
C LEU A 198 10.22 -18.73 10.15
N ILE A 199 11.11 -17.79 10.47
CA ILE A 199 11.45 -17.43 11.85
C ILE A 199 10.24 -16.82 12.57
N HIS A 200 9.46 -15.99 11.88
CA HIS A 200 8.34 -15.24 12.49
C HIS A 200 6.99 -15.99 12.43
N ILE A 201 6.79 -16.92 11.51
CA ILE A 201 5.56 -17.72 11.44
C ILE A 201 5.57 -18.86 12.48
N SER A 202 6.72 -19.30 12.94
CA SER A 202 6.82 -20.39 13.93
C SER A 202 6.60 -19.95 15.38
N GLU A 203 6.71 -18.67 15.71
CA GLU A 203 6.56 -18.20 17.10
C GLU A 203 5.12 -17.91 17.55
N PRO A 204 4.20 -17.33 16.75
CA PRO A 204 2.84 -17.04 17.22
C PRO A 204 2.02 -18.29 17.58
N THR A 205 2.28 -19.42 16.95
CA THR A 205 1.56 -20.65 17.23
C THR A 205 1.99 -21.36 18.53
N ARG A 206 3.10 -20.98 19.13
CA ARG A 206 3.54 -21.52 20.43
C ARG A 206 2.89 -20.83 21.62
N GLN A 207 2.43 -19.60 21.50
CA GLN A 207 1.78 -18.86 22.58
C GLN A 207 0.29 -19.17 22.73
N GLU A 208 -0.39 -19.56 21.66
CA GLU A 208 -1.81 -19.97 21.73
C GLU A 208 -2.02 -21.40 22.23
N ALA A 209 -0.98 -22.20 22.30
CA ALA A 209 -1.06 -23.60 22.79
C ALA A 209 -0.88 -23.75 24.32
N ILE A 210 -0.74 -22.65 25.07
CA ILE A 210 -0.48 -22.66 26.51
C ILE A 210 -1.55 -21.87 27.33
N SER A 211 -2.70 -21.58 26.74
CA SER A 211 -3.83 -20.99 27.47
C SER A 211 -5.07 -21.82 27.42
#